data_7af0bc2cba6cb6d91882afe2a2f8f27d
#
_entry.id   7af0bc2cba6cb6d91882afe2a2f8f27d
#
_cell.length_a   1.000
_cell.length_b   1.000
_cell.length_c   1.000
_cell.angle_alpha   90.00
_cell.angle_beta   90.00
_cell.angle_gamma   90.00
#
_symmetry.space_group_name_H-M   'P 1'
#
loop_
_entity.id
_entity.type
_entity.pdbx_description
1 polymer ?
#
loop_
_entity_poly.entity_id
_entity_poly.type
_entity_poly.pdbx_seq_one_letter_code
_entity_poly.pdbx_strand_id
1 'polypeptide(L)'
;MTTTHNSQNSSTLLKPDKPVGIVGYGAYVPRYRLPAKEVARVWTGGKGALPIKEKAVPGLDEDVITMSIEAARNAMARAQIDPHELRAVWVGSESHPYAVKPTSTLVAEAIGAVPNTQAADWEFACKAGTEALVASMGLVGSGMAHYAMAIGMDTAQGKPGDALEYTAGAGGAAYIVGPADESLAIINASYSYVTDTPDFWRREYQKYPEHGMRFTGEPAYFKHITEAATALMQASGTQPKDYRWAVFHQPNTKFPQRVAGQLGFSLEQIQPGLLVSVIGNTYAGAAMIGLTATLDVAQPGDRILVVSFGSGAGSDAFDMQVTDKLPDCRDRATKTQEYIARRTEIDYAAYVRFRGKLQMK
;
A
#
# COMPACT_ATOMS: atom_id res chain seq x y z
N MET A 1 -30.66 8.24 41.94
CA MET A 1 -31.00 7.90 40.55
C MET A 1 -29.72 7.41 39.88
N THR A 2 -29.57 6.10 39.83
CA THR A 2 -28.41 5.43 39.20
C THR A 2 -28.72 5.29 37.72
N THR A 3 -28.12 6.11 36.90
CA THR A 3 -28.14 5.97 35.44
C THR A 3 -27.28 4.76 35.07
N THR A 4 -27.93 3.66 34.76
CA THR A 4 -27.35 2.51 34.09
C THR A 4 -26.92 2.97 32.67
N HIS A 5 -25.63 3.22 32.47
CA HIS A 5 -25.08 3.28 31.11
C HIS A 5 -25.22 1.89 30.49
N ASN A 6 -26.18 1.77 29.60
CA ASN A 6 -26.25 0.67 28.65
C ASN A 6 -25.00 0.74 27.78
N SER A 7 -23.98 -0.08 28.08
CA SER A 7 -22.86 -0.31 27.18
C SER A 7 -23.40 -1.05 25.95
N GLN A 8 -23.87 -0.30 24.96
CA GLN A 8 -23.93 -0.83 23.62
C GLN A 8 -22.51 -1.31 23.29
N ASN A 9 -22.34 -2.61 23.05
CA ASN A 9 -21.13 -3.18 22.46
C ASN A 9 -20.91 -2.48 21.12
N SER A 10 -20.20 -1.35 21.12
CA SER A 10 -19.75 -0.74 19.90
C SER A 10 -18.84 -1.74 19.22
N SER A 11 -19.20 -2.19 18.03
CA SER A 11 -18.36 -3.03 17.21
C SER A 11 -16.99 -2.38 17.11
N THR A 12 -15.91 -3.13 17.37
CA THR A 12 -14.54 -2.64 17.16
C THR A 12 -14.19 -2.51 15.68
N LEU A 13 -15.07 -2.98 14.80
CA LEU A 13 -14.92 -2.83 13.35
C LEU A 13 -15.21 -1.40 12.92
N LEU A 14 -14.37 -0.87 12.05
CA LEU A 14 -14.63 0.36 11.31
C LEU A 14 -15.49 -0.02 10.09
N LYS A 15 -16.79 0.20 10.23
CA LYS A 15 -17.77 -0.07 9.19
C LYS A 15 -18.71 1.13 9.07
N PRO A 16 -18.72 1.80 7.90
CA PRO A 16 -19.60 2.95 7.70
C PRO A 16 -21.06 2.51 7.56
N ASP A 17 -21.99 3.41 7.88
CA ASP A 17 -23.44 3.16 7.79
C ASP A 17 -23.89 2.89 6.36
N LYS A 18 -23.37 3.67 5.40
CA LYS A 18 -23.58 3.42 3.97
C LYS A 18 -22.51 2.48 3.45
N PRO A 19 -22.89 1.34 2.85
CA PRO A 19 -21.92 0.41 2.27
C PRO A 19 -21.07 1.07 1.19
N VAL A 20 -19.76 0.80 1.22
CA VAL A 20 -18.78 1.36 0.32
C VAL A 20 -17.89 0.29 -0.29
N GLY A 21 -17.22 0.62 -1.36
CA GLY A 21 -16.23 -0.28 -1.95
C GLY A 21 -15.31 0.45 -2.91
N ILE A 22 -14.46 -0.30 -3.59
CA ILE A 22 -13.53 0.18 -4.60
C ILE A 22 -14.24 0.22 -5.95
N VAL A 23 -14.36 1.41 -6.56
CA VAL A 23 -14.95 1.60 -7.90
C VAL A 23 -13.90 1.71 -9.00
N GLY A 24 -12.66 1.98 -8.62
CA GLY A 24 -11.52 2.00 -9.54
C GLY A 24 -10.21 1.80 -8.82
N TYR A 25 -9.25 1.19 -9.48
CA TYR A 25 -7.90 0.98 -8.95
C TYR A 25 -6.84 1.15 -10.04
N GLY A 26 -5.62 1.51 -9.63
CA GLY A 26 -4.49 1.63 -10.52
C GLY A 26 -3.18 1.43 -9.79
N ALA A 27 -2.21 0.80 -10.46
CA ALA A 27 -0.86 0.62 -9.96
C ALA A 27 0.14 1.45 -10.76
N TYR A 28 1.29 1.69 -10.16
CA TYR A 28 2.50 2.12 -10.88
C TYR A 28 3.75 1.49 -10.29
N VAL A 29 4.63 1.00 -11.16
CA VAL A 29 5.98 0.52 -10.80
C VAL A 29 6.97 1.12 -11.79
N PRO A 30 8.01 1.84 -11.34
CA PRO A 30 9.10 2.32 -12.19
C PRO A 30 9.73 1.18 -12.99
N ARG A 31 10.15 1.47 -14.20
CA ARG A 31 10.71 0.43 -15.09
C ARG A 31 12.12 -0.06 -14.72
N TYR A 32 12.91 0.75 -14.04
CA TYR A 32 14.27 0.37 -13.70
C TYR A 32 14.31 -0.65 -12.57
N ARG A 33 15.19 -1.65 -12.72
CA ARG A 33 15.39 -2.71 -11.73
C ARG A 33 16.85 -2.79 -11.33
N LEU A 34 17.11 -2.68 -10.04
CA LEU A 34 18.44 -2.97 -9.47
C LEU A 34 18.43 -4.40 -8.92
N PRO A 35 19.16 -5.33 -9.51
CA PRO A 35 19.35 -6.66 -8.93
C PRO A 35 20.01 -6.58 -7.55
N ALA A 36 19.52 -7.34 -6.57
CA ALA A 36 20.13 -7.37 -5.23
C ALA A 36 21.60 -7.83 -5.26
N LYS A 37 22.00 -8.62 -6.26
CA LYS A 37 23.40 -9.02 -6.51
C LYS A 37 24.34 -7.82 -6.74
N GLU A 38 23.83 -6.72 -7.35
CA GLU A 38 24.63 -5.51 -7.58
C GLU A 38 24.94 -4.77 -6.27
N VAL A 39 23.98 -4.73 -5.33
CA VAL A 39 24.22 -4.20 -3.97
C VAL A 39 25.25 -5.08 -3.25
N ALA A 40 25.04 -6.41 -3.27
CA ALA A 40 25.97 -7.36 -2.65
C ALA A 40 27.37 -7.30 -3.26
N ARG A 41 27.51 -7.13 -4.57
CA ARG A 41 28.80 -6.98 -5.25
C ARG A 41 29.63 -5.83 -4.66
N VAL A 42 28.98 -4.72 -4.36
CA VAL A 42 29.65 -3.52 -3.81
C VAL A 42 30.01 -3.69 -2.34
N TRP A 43 29.08 -4.19 -1.51
CA TRP A 43 29.24 -4.15 -0.06
C TRP A 43 29.75 -5.43 0.57
N THR A 44 29.51 -6.59 -0.03
CA THR A 44 29.88 -7.91 0.54
C THR A 44 30.75 -8.74 -0.40
N GLY A 45 31.22 -8.18 -1.52
CA GLY A 45 31.95 -8.94 -2.55
C GLY A 45 31.10 -10.06 -3.18
N GLY A 46 29.77 -9.88 -3.23
CA GLY A 46 28.84 -10.85 -3.78
C GLY A 46 28.48 -12.00 -2.83
N LYS A 47 28.91 -11.93 -1.56
CA LYS A 47 28.67 -12.98 -0.56
C LYS A 47 27.37 -12.74 0.22
N GLY A 48 26.77 -13.85 0.73
CA GLY A 48 25.59 -13.83 1.58
C GLY A 48 24.29 -14.14 0.81
N ALA A 49 23.23 -14.44 1.58
CA ALA A 49 21.90 -14.67 1.03
C ALA A 49 21.23 -13.33 0.66
N LEU A 50 20.58 -13.30 -0.48
CA LEU A 50 19.86 -12.10 -0.95
C LEU A 50 18.41 -12.12 -0.44
N PRO A 51 17.92 -11.01 0.13
CA PRO A 51 16.55 -10.94 0.68
C PRO A 51 15.45 -10.89 -0.39
N ILE A 52 15.80 -10.43 -1.59
CA ILE A 52 14.94 -10.30 -2.78
C ILE A 52 15.77 -10.56 -4.04
N LYS A 53 15.12 -10.70 -5.19
CA LYS A 53 15.80 -10.81 -6.49
C LYS A 53 16.27 -9.45 -6.99
N GLU A 54 15.37 -8.50 -7.03
CA GLU A 54 15.62 -7.14 -7.54
C GLU A 54 14.59 -6.16 -6.95
N LYS A 55 14.88 -4.87 -7.05
CA LYS A 55 13.96 -3.81 -6.62
C LYS A 55 13.70 -2.80 -7.72
N ALA A 56 12.52 -2.20 -7.71
CA ALA A 56 12.16 -1.08 -8.58
C ALA A 56 12.88 0.20 -8.13
N VAL A 57 13.43 0.94 -9.08
CA VAL A 57 14.15 2.19 -8.86
C VAL A 57 13.52 3.26 -9.74
N PRO A 58 13.11 4.41 -9.19
CA PRO A 58 12.57 5.50 -9.99
C PRO A 58 13.68 6.11 -10.87
N GLY A 59 13.31 6.55 -12.07
CA GLY A 59 14.16 7.36 -12.95
C GLY A 59 14.38 8.76 -12.39
N LEU A 60 15.15 9.57 -13.12
CA LEU A 60 15.42 10.97 -12.72
C LEU A 60 14.18 11.86 -12.81
N ASP A 61 13.20 11.47 -13.58
CA ASP A 61 11.92 12.11 -13.85
C ASP A 61 10.76 11.51 -13.03
N GLU A 62 11.05 10.58 -12.12
CA GLU A 62 10.04 9.88 -11.32
C GLU A 62 10.19 10.19 -9.82
N ASP A 63 9.10 10.59 -9.20
CA ASP A 63 8.93 10.79 -7.76
C ASP A 63 7.56 10.31 -7.29
N VAL A 64 7.23 10.51 -6.01
CA VAL A 64 5.92 10.14 -5.47
C VAL A 64 4.78 10.84 -6.20
N ILE A 65 4.96 12.10 -6.64
CA ILE A 65 3.93 12.86 -7.35
C ILE A 65 3.64 12.23 -8.70
N THR A 66 4.68 12.10 -9.53
CA THR A 66 4.54 11.61 -10.93
C THR A 66 4.04 10.18 -10.99
N MET A 67 4.51 9.31 -10.09
CA MET A 67 4.04 7.94 -9.96
C MET A 67 2.58 7.87 -9.47
N SER A 68 2.20 8.73 -8.50
CA SER A 68 0.82 8.81 -8.02
C SER A 68 -0.14 9.28 -9.10
N ILE A 69 0.25 10.24 -9.94
CA ILE A 69 -0.55 10.69 -11.08
C ILE A 69 -0.85 9.55 -12.04
N GLU A 70 0.14 8.73 -12.38
CA GLU A 70 -0.08 7.60 -13.28
C GLU A 70 -0.98 6.52 -12.65
N ALA A 71 -0.77 6.18 -11.39
CA ALA A 71 -1.64 5.26 -10.67
C ALA A 71 -3.08 5.79 -10.58
N ALA A 72 -3.25 7.09 -10.30
CA ALA A 72 -4.55 7.77 -10.24
C ALA A 72 -5.26 7.74 -11.61
N ARG A 73 -4.55 8.02 -12.72
CA ARG A 73 -5.10 7.93 -14.08
C ARG A 73 -5.59 6.53 -14.42
N ASN A 74 -4.85 5.49 -14.01
CA ASN A 74 -5.27 4.10 -14.18
C ASN A 74 -6.53 3.78 -13.35
N ALA A 75 -6.64 4.33 -12.12
CA ALA A 75 -7.84 4.18 -11.29
C ALA A 75 -9.05 4.89 -11.93
N MET A 76 -8.87 6.11 -12.43
CA MET A 76 -9.90 6.87 -13.14
C MET A 76 -10.37 6.16 -14.42
N ALA A 77 -9.44 5.60 -15.20
CA ALA A 77 -9.76 4.86 -16.43
C ALA A 77 -10.62 3.61 -16.13
N ARG A 78 -10.39 2.93 -15.00
CA ARG A 78 -11.24 1.80 -14.57
C ARG A 78 -12.59 2.24 -14.04
N ALA A 79 -12.63 3.29 -13.24
CA ALA A 79 -13.86 3.83 -12.66
C ALA A 79 -14.79 4.48 -13.69
N GLN A 80 -14.22 5.16 -14.70
CA GLN A 80 -14.96 5.94 -15.72
C GLN A 80 -15.91 6.98 -15.13
N ILE A 81 -15.46 7.66 -14.06
CA ILE A 81 -16.19 8.75 -13.40
C ILE A 81 -15.67 10.11 -13.88
N ASP A 82 -16.48 11.16 -13.71
CA ASP A 82 -16.01 12.54 -13.90
C ASP A 82 -15.04 12.90 -12.78
N PRO A 83 -13.80 13.37 -13.07
CA PRO A 83 -12.87 13.81 -12.04
C PRO A 83 -13.44 14.84 -11.07
N HIS A 84 -14.37 15.70 -11.51
CA HIS A 84 -15.01 16.71 -10.66
C HIS A 84 -15.96 16.11 -9.60
N GLU A 85 -16.29 14.82 -9.67
CA GLU A 85 -17.06 14.12 -8.64
C GLU A 85 -16.17 13.62 -7.48
N LEU A 86 -14.85 13.61 -7.64
CA LEU A 86 -13.91 13.30 -6.56
C LEU A 86 -13.91 14.44 -5.53
N ARG A 87 -14.36 14.15 -4.31
CA ARG A 87 -14.41 15.11 -3.20
C ARG A 87 -13.22 15.03 -2.26
N ALA A 88 -12.36 14.04 -2.44
CA ALA A 88 -11.08 13.95 -1.76
C ALA A 88 -10.04 13.25 -2.65
N VAL A 89 -8.80 13.73 -2.59
CA VAL A 89 -7.59 13.08 -3.13
C VAL A 89 -6.56 13.07 -2.02
N TRP A 90 -6.26 11.90 -1.49
CA TRP A 90 -5.34 11.73 -0.36
C TRP A 90 -4.18 10.82 -0.72
N VAL A 91 -2.96 11.26 -0.38
CA VAL A 91 -1.73 10.52 -0.69
C VAL A 91 -1.01 10.17 0.61
N GLY A 92 -0.86 8.87 0.86
CA GLY A 92 -0.05 8.33 1.94
C GLY A 92 1.36 7.98 1.45
N SER A 93 2.38 8.53 2.10
CA SER A 93 3.79 8.31 1.76
C SER A 93 4.70 8.67 2.93
N GLU A 94 5.88 8.08 2.99
CA GLU A 94 6.97 8.53 3.87
C GLU A 94 8.11 9.23 3.09
N SER A 95 7.90 9.48 1.79
CA SER A 95 8.90 10.04 0.88
C SER A 95 8.33 11.14 -0.02
N HIS A 96 7.42 11.95 0.50
CA HIS A 96 6.93 13.15 -0.17
C HIS A 96 8.09 14.04 -0.62
N PRO A 97 8.08 14.56 -1.86
CA PRO A 97 9.20 15.37 -2.36
C PRO A 97 9.30 16.76 -1.70
N TYR A 98 8.21 17.26 -1.13
CA TYR A 98 8.17 18.55 -0.43
C TYR A 98 7.79 18.35 1.04
N ALA A 99 8.46 19.08 1.93
CA ALA A 99 8.15 19.05 3.36
C ALA A 99 6.87 19.84 3.72
N VAL A 100 6.47 20.80 2.87
CA VAL A 100 5.35 21.72 3.16
C VAL A 100 4.29 21.74 2.05
N LYS A 101 4.65 21.53 0.78
CA LYS A 101 3.68 21.53 -0.33
C LYS A 101 3.04 20.15 -0.46
N PRO A 102 1.69 20.00 -0.40
CA PRO A 102 1.05 18.71 -0.52
C PRO A 102 1.24 18.06 -1.89
N THR A 103 1.58 16.77 -1.89
CA THR A 103 1.61 15.89 -3.06
C THR A 103 0.22 15.77 -3.68
N SER A 104 -0.77 15.60 -2.83
CA SER A 104 -2.18 15.37 -3.19
C SER A 104 -2.78 16.51 -4.05
N THR A 105 -2.39 17.76 -3.83
CA THR A 105 -2.87 18.88 -4.66
C THR A 105 -2.35 18.81 -6.09
N LEU A 106 -1.10 18.37 -6.27
CA LEU A 106 -0.51 18.18 -7.61
C LEU A 106 -1.17 17.02 -8.35
N VAL A 107 -1.48 15.93 -7.63
CA VAL A 107 -2.22 14.80 -8.20
C VAL A 107 -3.64 15.22 -8.59
N ALA A 108 -4.37 15.92 -7.70
CA ALA A 108 -5.72 16.39 -7.96
C ALA A 108 -5.79 17.28 -9.20
N GLU A 109 -4.84 18.23 -9.33
CA GLU A 109 -4.71 19.08 -10.52
C GLU A 109 -4.47 18.26 -11.79
N ALA A 110 -3.51 17.32 -11.74
CA ALA A 110 -3.09 16.53 -12.90
C ALA A 110 -4.18 15.56 -13.42
N ILE A 111 -5.14 15.17 -12.58
CA ILE A 111 -6.27 14.32 -12.97
C ILE A 111 -7.56 15.10 -13.21
N GLY A 112 -7.56 16.43 -13.01
CA GLY A 112 -8.70 17.31 -13.25
C GLY A 112 -9.75 17.30 -12.14
N ALA A 113 -9.39 16.89 -10.90
CA ALA A 113 -10.33 16.82 -9.77
C ALA A 113 -10.56 18.16 -9.05
N VAL A 114 -9.89 19.22 -9.49
CA VAL A 114 -9.96 20.57 -8.89
C VAL A 114 -11.10 21.41 -9.49
N PRO A 115 -11.54 22.51 -8.83
CA PRO A 115 -11.10 23.03 -7.53
C PRO A 115 -11.90 22.53 -6.32
N ASN A 116 -13.01 21.81 -6.51
CA ASN A 116 -13.97 21.48 -5.47
C ASN A 116 -13.66 20.11 -4.82
N THR A 117 -12.42 19.90 -4.43
CA THR A 117 -11.94 18.66 -3.81
C THR A 117 -11.11 18.96 -2.57
N GLN A 118 -11.13 18.07 -1.59
CA GLN A 118 -10.23 18.09 -0.44
C GLN A 118 -8.93 17.37 -0.83
N ALA A 119 -7.79 17.89 -0.41
CA ALA A 119 -6.50 17.29 -0.67
C ALA A 119 -5.63 17.33 0.59
N ALA A 120 -5.05 16.18 0.96
CA ALA A 120 -4.15 16.06 2.09
C ALA A 120 -3.15 14.92 1.90
N ASP A 121 -1.96 15.09 2.47
CA ASP A 121 -0.95 14.05 2.56
C ASP A 121 -1.03 13.38 3.94
N TRP A 122 -0.83 12.06 3.96
CA TRP A 122 -0.92 11.22 5.14
C TRP A 122 0.44 10.61 5.46
N GLU A 123 0.81 10.63 6.73
CA GLU A 123 2.01 10.01 7.25
C GLU A 123 1.68 8.93 8.28
N PHE A 124 2.13 7.73 8.05
CA PHE A 124 2.17 6.60 9.00
C PHE A 124 3.12 5.53 8.45
N ALA A 125 4.35 5.91 8.15
CA ALA A 125 5.31 4.99 7.53
C ALA A 125 4.64 4.14 6.43
N CYS A 126 4.88 2.82 6.40
CA CYS A 126 4.35 1.92 5.37
C CYS A 126 2.82 1.73 5.38
N LYS A 127 2.10 2.21 6.40
CA LYS A 127 0.64 2.12 6.55
C LYS A 127 -0.10 3.36 6.01
N ALA A 128 0.61 4.44 5.68
CA ALA A 128 0.03 5.72 5.30
C ALA A 128 -1.01 5.61 4.15
N GLY A 129 -0.80 4.72 3.18
CA GLY A 129 -1.75 4.49 2.08
C GLY A 129 -3.07 3.87 2.55
N THR A 130 -3.05 2.95 3.50
CA THR A 130 -4.27 2.35 4.05
C THR A 130 -4.98 3.25 5.05
N GLU A 131 -4.27 4.18 5.72
CA GLU A 131 -4.91 5.27 6.47
C GLU A 131 -5.78 6.13 5.55
N ALA A 132 -5.23 6.54 4.39
CA ALA A 132 -5.99 7.26 3.38
C ALA A 132 -7.20 6.48 2.89
N LEU A 133 -7.09 5.13 2.77
CA LEU A 133 -8.19 4.26 2.38
C LEU A 133 -9.29 4.21 3.45
N VAL A 134 -8.94 4.06 4.73
CA VAL A 134 -9.90 4.10 5.86
C VAL A 134 -10.61 5.45 5.92
N ALA A 135 -9.87 6.54 5.77
CA ALA A 135 -10.45 7.89 5.73
C ALA A 135 -11.43 8.07 4.55
N SER A 136 -11.09 7.54 3.36
CA SER A 136 -11.96 7.55 2.18
C SER A 136 -13.25 6.77 2.41
N MET A 137 -13.16 5.60 3.07
CA MET A 137 -14.34 4.83 3.48
C MET A 137 -15.24 5.63 4.40
N GLY A 138 -14.69 6.34 5.39
CA GLY A 138 -15.44 7.18 6.31
C GLY A 138 -16.13 8.34 5.60
N LEU A 139 -15.42 9.05 4.71
CA LEU A 139 -15.95 10.19 3.98
C LEU A 139 -17.10 9.80 3.04
N VAL A 140 -16.94 8.72 2.28
CA VAL A 140 -17.99 8.22 1.37
C VAL A 140 -19.12 7.60 2.16
N GLY A 141 -18.82 6.78 3.15
CA GLY A 141 -19.80 6.07 3.96
C GLY A 141 -20.65 6.96 4.85
N SER A 142 -20.19 8.18 5.20
CA SER A 142 -21.01 9.22 5.86
C SER A 142 -21.95 9.94 4.90
N GLY A 143 -21.72 9.81 3.59
CA GLY A 143 -22.47 10.53 2.55
C GLY A 143 -22.01 11.97 2.32
N MET A 144 -20.87 12.38 2.88
CA MET A 144 -20.26 13.70 2.61
C MET A 144 -19.66 13.77 1.20
N ALA A 145 -19.25 12.63 0.64
CA ALA A 145 -18.71 12.51 -0.71
C ALA A 145 -19.33 11.31 -1.43
N HIS A 146 -19.45 11.41 -2.75
CA HIS A 146 -19.81 10.25 -3.58
C HIS A 146 -18.56 9.42 -3.86
N TYR A 147 -17.47 10.08 -4.25
CA TYR A 147 -16.17 9.43 -4.47
C TYR A 147 -15.05 10.11 -3.70
N ALA A 148 -14.09 9.31 -3.26
CA ALA A 148 -12.82 9.74 -2.67
C ALA A 148 -11.68 8.87 -3.17
N MET A 149 -10.50 9.47 -3.42
CA MET A 149 -9.31 8.75 -3.87
C MET A 149 -8.30 8.60 -2.75
N ALA A 150 -7.83 7.38 -2.53
CA ALA A 150 -6.74 7.03 -1.63
C ALA A 150 -5.56 6.49 -2.43
N ILE A 151 -4.37 7.03 -2.18
CA ILE A 151 -3.13 6.63 -2.85
C ILE A 151 -2.10 6.23 -1.79
N GLY A 152 -1.41 5.11 -2.00
CA GLY A 152 -0.20 4.75 -1.26
C GLY A 152 0.96 4.62 -2.24
N MET A 153 1.97 5.47 -2.10
CA MET A 153 3.07 5.56 -3.06
C MET A 153 4.38 5.94 -2.37
N ASP A 154 5.47 5.22 -2.64
CA ASP A 154 6.77 5.57 -2.09
C ASP A 154 7.93 5.41 -3.07
N THR A 155 8.98 6.20 -2.79
CA THR A 155 10.32 6.08 -3.38
C THR A 155 11.37 5.94 -2.28
N ALA A 156 11.08 5.16 -1.24
CA ALA A 156 11.91 5.06 -0.05
C ALA A 156 13.36 4.62 -0.33
N GLN A 157 14.24 5.03 0.57
CA GLN A 157 15.68 4.78 0.42
C GLN A 157 16.28 4.14 1.66
N GLY A 158 17.07 3.08 1.44
CA GLY A 158 18.00 2.57 2.46
C GLY A 158 19.33 3.32 2.44
N LYS A 159 19.98 3.41 3.60
CA LYS A 159 21.36 3.90 3.72
C LYS A 159 22.29 2.98 2.90
N PRO A 160 23.29 3.50 2.17
CA PRO A 160 24.27 2.68 1.48
C PRO A 160 24.94 1.66 2.40
N GLY A 161 24.94 0.39 1.99
CA GLY A 161 25.47 -0.74 2.77
C GLY A 161 24.57 -1.28 3.88
N ASP A 162 23.41 -0.67 4.12
CA ASP A 162 22.43 -1.16 5.10
C ASP A 162 21.52 -2.26 4.50
N ALA A 163 20.91 -3.07 5.37
CA ALA A 163 19.96 -4.10 4.96
C ALA A 163 18.75 -3.54 4.17
N LEU A 164 18.30 -2.33 4.53
CA LEU A 164 17.21 -1.65 3.82
C LEU A 164 17.59 -1.25 2.39
N GLU A 165 18.88 -1.04 2.09
CA GLU A 165 19.28 -0.72 0.71
C GLU A 165 18.95 -1.85 -0.26
N TYR A 166 18.98 -3.10 0.19
CA TYR A 166 18.62 -4.23 -0.66
C TYR A 166 17.15 -4.23 -1.04
N THR A 167 16.28 -3.86 -0.10
CA THR A 167 14.83 -4.06 -0.22
C THR A 167 14.02 -2.80 -0.52
N ALA A 168 14.51 -1.60 -0.16
CA ALA A 168 13.79 -0.35 -0.36
C ALA A 168 13.59 -0.07 -1.86
N GLY A 169 12.37 -0.30 -2.32
CA GLY A 169 11.92 -0.14 -3.71
C GLY A 169 11.03 1.09 -3.88
N ALA A 170 10.47 1.22 -5.09
CA ALA A 170 9.54 2.30 -5.44
C ALA A 170 8.31 1.76 -6.17
N GLY A 171 7.17 2.42 -5.96
CA GLY A 171 5.90 2.08 -6.57
C GLY A 171 4.74 2.20 -5.59
N GLY A 172 3.55 1.90 -6.06
CA GLY A 172 2.35 1.95 -5.24
C GLY A 172 1.08 1.84 -6.07
N ALA A 173 -0.04 2.26 -5.45
CA ALA A 173 -1.35 2.15 -6.06
C ALA A 173 -2.30 3.28 -5.61
N ALA A 174 -3.32 3.52 -6.45
CA ALA A 174 -4.43 4.42 -6.19
C ALA A 174 -5.75 3.64 -6.22
N TYR A 175 -6.67 4.02 -5.34
CA TYR A 175 -8.02 3.47 -5.27
C TYR A 175 -9.04 4.59 -5.22
N ILE A 176 -10.15 4.42 -5.93
CA ILE A 176 -11.32 5.27 -5.80
C ILE A 176 -12.34 4.50 -4.99
N VAL A 177 -12.73 5.06 -3.86
CA VAL A 177 -13.81 4.56 -3.00
C VAL A 177 -15.10 5.25 -3.40
N GLY A 178 -16.17 4.47 -3.55
CA GLY A 178 -17.50 4.92 -3.88
C GLY A 178 -18.59 4.04 -3.25
N PRO A 179 -19.86 4.21 -3.62
CA PRO A 179 -20.96 3.37 -3.15
C PRO A 179 -20.75 1.90 -3.51
N ALA A 180 -21.20 0.99 -2.64
CA ALA A 180 -21.00 -0.44 -2.83
C ALA A 180 -21.68 -0.99 -4.09
N ASP A 181 -22.81 -0.45 -4.49
CA ASP A 181 -23.55 -0.84 -5.69
C ASP A 181 -22.87 -0.45 -7.00
N GLU A 182 -21.87 0.45 -6.95
CA GLU A 182 -21.01 0.82 -8.09
C GLU A 182 -19.65 0.10 -8.07
N SER A 183 -19.34 -0.60 -6.99
CA SER A 183 -18.00 -1.08 -6.69
C SER A 183 -17.62 -2.37 -7.41
N LEU A 184 -16.33 -2.47 -7.75
CA LEU A 184 -15.64 -3.68 -8.25
C LEU A 184 -15.36 -4.67 -7.14
N ALA A 185 -15.14 -4.14 -5.93
CA ALA A 185 -14.96 -4.89 -4.69
C ALA A 185 -15.58 -4.11 -3.52
N ILE A 186 -16.53 -4.70 -2.81
CA ILE A 186 -17.16 -4.12 -1.63
C ILE A 186 -16.19 -4.26 -0.46
N ILE A 187 -16.07 -3.21 0.37
CA ILE A 187 -15.34 -3.26 1.64
C ILE A 187 -16.34 -3.54 2.75
N ASN A 188 -16.39 -4.78 3.22
CA ASN A 188 -17.34 -5.23 4.23
C ASN A 188 -17.07 -4.62 5.60
N ALA A 189 -15.80 -4.52 5.98
CA ALA A 189 -15.34 -3.94 7.23
C ALA A 189 -13.83 -3.69 7.20
N SER A 190 -13.35 -2.85 8.11
CA SER A 190 -11.93 -2.75 8.45
C SER A 190 -11.72 -2.75 9.96
N TYR A 191 -10.47 -3.02 10.36
CA TYR A 191 -10.02 -3.01 11.75
C TYR A 191 -8.61 -2.42 11.80
N SER A 192 -8.38 -1.50 12.73
CA SER A 192 -7.06 -0.90 12.94
C SER A 192 -6.52 -1.28 14.32
N TYR A 193 -5.28 -1.73 14.38
CA TYR A 193 -4.54 -2.03 15.60
C TYR A 193 -3.30 -1.17 15.68
N VAL A 194 -3.21 -0.31 16.70
CA VAL A 194 -2.12 0.67 16.83
C VAL A 194 -1.55 0.63 18.24
N THR A 195 -0.22 0.61 18.35
CA THR A 195 0.54 0.84 19.58
C THR A 195 1.76 1.69 19.26
N ASP A 196 2.35 2.35 20.24
CA ASP A 196 3.66 2.98 20.05
C ASP A 196 4.78 1.94 20.11
N THR A 197 5.61 1.85 19.05
CA THR A 197 6.81 0.98 19.03
C THR A 197 8.01 1.73 18.42
N PRO A 198 9.17 1.74 19.10
CA PRO A 198 10.38 2.39 18.60
C PRO A 198 11.17 1.47 17.64
N ASP A 199 10.51 0.96 16.59
CA ASP A 199 11.09 -0.02 15.69
C ASP A 199 11.68 0.58 14.40
N PHE A 200 11.21 1.76 13.98
CA PHE A 200 11.67 2.44 12.77
C PHE A 200 11.30 3.93 12.84
N TRP A 201 12.24 4.82 12.50
CA TRP A 201 12.03 6.26 12.54
C TRP A 201 13.02 7.00 11.63
N ARG A 202 12.69 8.23 11.25
CA ARG A 202 13.60 9.18 10.62
C ARG A 202 13.33 10.57 11.22
N ARG A 203 14.34 11.11 11.92
CA ARG A 203 14.26 12.46 12.46
C ARG A 203 14.43 13.51 11.35
N GLU A 204 13.97 14.72 11.63
CA GLU A 204 14.20 15.87 10.75
C GLU A 204 15.71 16.02 10.46
N TYR A 205 16.03 16.41 9.23
CA TYR A 205 17.40 16.53 8.69
C TYR A 205 18.18 15.21 8.53
N GLN A 206 17.63 14.07 8.89
CA GLN A 206 18.23 12.78 8.56
C GLN A 206 17.86 12.36 7.13
N LYS A 207 18.84 11.95 6.34
CA LYS A 207 18.62 11.51 4.96
C LYS A 207 18.02 10.11 4.88
N TYR A 208 18.34 9.24 5.84
CA TYR A 208 17.94 7.84 5.84
C TYR A 208 17.26 7.48 7.16
N PRO A 209 16.29 6.53 7.13
CA PRO A 209 15.68 6.02 8.33
C PRO A 209 16.65 5.18 9.15
N GLU A 210 16.40 5.11 10.44
CA GLU A 210 16.99 4.18 11.39
C GLU A 210 15.94 3.12 11.78
N HIS A 211 16.41 1.93 12.15
CA HIS A 211 15.50 0.84 12.55
C HIS A 211 16.04 0.08 13.76
N GLY A 212 15.12 -0.46 14.56
CA GLY A 212 15.37 -1.24 15.75
C GLY A 212 15.82 -2.68 15.48
N MET A 213 16.49 -2.94 14.36
CA MET A 213 17.00 -4.25 13.95
C MET A 213 15.89 -5.32 13.97
N ARG A 214 16.04 -6.39 14.77
CA ARG A 214 15.05 -7.47 14.86
C ARG A 214 13.69 -7.03 15.43
N PHE A 215 13.63 -5.93 16.19
CA PHE A 215 12.36 -5.42 16.74
C PHE A 215 11.38 -4.99 15.64
N THR A 216 11.86 -4.61 14.48
CA THR A 216 11.02 -4.29 13.31
C THR A 216 10.21 -5.51 12.85
N GLY A 217 10.75 -6.73 13.02
CA GLY A 217 10.02 -7.98 12.77
C GLY A 217 9.29 -8.47 14.01
N GLU A 218 10.04 -8.71 15.08
CA GLU A 218 9.54 -9.22 16.37
C GLU A 218 9.85 -8.21 17.48
N PRO A 219 8.84 -7.60 18.14
CA PRO A 219 7.40 -7.91 17.99
C PRO A 219 6.65 -7.09 16.91
N ALA A 220 7.23 -6.00 16.35
CA ALA A 220 6.44 -5.01 15.65
C ALA A 220 5.60 -5.57 14.48
N TYR A 221 6.22 -6.06 13.40
CA TYR A 221 5.51 -6.55 12.21
C TYR A 221 4.55 -7.71 12.54
N PHE A 222 5.06 -8.79 13.15
CA PHE A 222 4.28 -10.01 13.35
C PHE A 222 3.12 -9.80 14.31
N LYS A 223 3.34 -9.09 15.42
CA LYS A 223 2.29 -8.81 16.40
C LYS A 223 1.16 -7.99 15.77
N HIS A 224 1.47 -6.85 15.14
CA HIS A 224 0.44 -5.94 14.66
C HIS A 224 -0.40 -6.55 13.53
N ILE A 225 0.23 -7.23 12.57
CA ILE A 225 -0.50 -7.91 11.50
C ILE A 225 -1.38 -9.04 12.06
N THR A 226 -0.84 -9.84 12.98
CA THR A 226 -1.59 -10.95 13.56
C THR A 226 -2.79 -10.45 14.36
N GLU A 227 -2.61 -9.43 15.20
CA GLU A 227 -3.69 -8.84 16.00
C GLU A 227 -4.79 -8.23 15.11
N ALA A 228 -4.40 -7.41 14.11
CA ALA A 228 -5.37 -6.79 13.21
C ALA A 228 -6.15 -7.82 12.39
N ALA A 229 -5.46 -8.79 11.78
CA ALA A 229 -6.10 -9.84 10.98
C ALA A 229 -7.03 -10.73 11.82
N THR A 230 -6.57 -11.15 13.00
CA THR A 230 -7.35 -12.02 13.89
C THR A 230 -8.59 -11.31 14.41
N ALA A 231 -8.44 -10.06 14.86
CA ALA A 231 -9.56 -9.27 15.36
C ALA A 231 -10.61 -9.01 14.27
N LEU A 232 -10.17 -8.66 13.04
CA LEU A 232 -11.09 -8.49 11.91
C LEU A 232 -11.86 -9.79 11.63
N MET A 233 -11.14 -10.91 11.47
CA MET A 233 -11.75 -12.21 11.16
C MET A 233 -12.74 -12.66 12.25
N GLN A 234 -12.36 -12.52 13.52
CA GLN A 234 -13.25 -12.86 14.66
C GLN A 234 -14.51 -12.01 14.66
N ALA A 235 -14.38 -10.68 14.51
CA ALA A 235 -15.51 -9.77 14.53
C ALA A 235 -16.43 -9.91 13.29
N SER A 236 -15.87 -10.34 12.15
CA SER A 236 -16.62 -10.63 10.91
C SER A 236 -17.14 -12.06 10.84
N GLY A 237 -16.84 -12.91 11.81
CA GLY A 237 -17.24 -14.32 11.81
C GLY A 237 -16.60 -15.14 10.68
N THR A 238 -15.38 -14.79 10.27
CA THR A 238 -14.65 -15.42 9.17
C THR A 238 -13.39 -16.12 9.66
N GLN A 239 -12.85 -16.96 8.80
CA GLN A 239 -11.60 -17.69 9.05
C GLN A 239 -10.79 -17.79 7.74
N PRO A 240 -9.49 -18.13 7.76
CA PRO A 240 -8.61 -18.07 6.59
C PRO A 240 -9.11 -18.81 5.35
N LYS A 241 -9.83 -19.92 5.52
CA LYS A 241 -10.41 -20.70 4.40
C LYS A 241 -11.56 -19.99 3.66
N ASP A 242 -12.17 -18.96 4.30
CA ASP A 242 -13.27 -18.20 3.71
C ASP A 242 -12.76 -17.13 2.73
N TYR A 243 -11.45 -16.89 2.74
CA TYR A 243 -10.78 -15.96 1.83
C TYR A 243 -10.12 -16.74 0.69
N ARG A 244 -10.44 -16.37 -0.55
CA ARG A 244 -9.73 -16.88 -1.73
C ARG A 244 -8.32 -16.32 -1.79
N TRP A 245 -8.14 -15.04 -1.40
CA TRP A 245 -6.87 -14.34 -1.45
C TRP A 245 -6.57 -13.60 -0.14
N ALA A 246 -5.27 -13.47 0.16
CA ALA A 246 -4.80 -12.64 1.26
C ALA A 246 -3.58 -11.82 0.82
N VAL A 247 -3.57 -10.55 1.20
CA VAL A 247 -2.49 -9.60 0.91
C VAL A 247 -1.93 -9.09 2.23
N PHE A 248 -0.63 -9.23 2.43
CA PHE A 248 0.08 -8.72 3.61
C PHE A 248 1.12 -7.69 3.20
N HIS A 249 1.38 -6.70 4.05
CA HIS A 249 2.55 -5.85 3.91
C HIS A 249 3.82 -6.71 3.74
N GLN A 250 4.70 -6.33 2.82
CA GLN A 250 5.80 -7.17 2.36
C GLN A 250 7.16 -6.45 2.40
N PRO A 251 7.82 -6.34 3.57
CA PRO A 251 9.13 -5.70 3.68
C PRO A 251 10.27 -6.54 3.09
N ASN A 252 10.07 -7.85 2.99
CA ASN A 252 10.95 -8.84 2.35
C ASN A 252 10.12 -10.09 2.02
N THR A 253 10.74 -11.08 1.35
CA THR A 253 10.03 -12.29 0.91
C THR A 253 9.58 -13.23 2.04
N LYS A 254 10.25 -13.21 3.19
CA LYS A 254 10.02 -14.16 4.28
C LYS A 254 8.87 -13.75 5.21
N PHE A 255 8.73 -12.45 5.49
CA PHE A 255 7.77 -11.95 6.48
C PHE A 255 6.32 -12.24 6.10
N PRO A 256 5.82 -11.87 4.88
CA PRO A 256 4.44 -12.18 4.51
C PRO A 256 4.15 -13.67 4.43
N GLN A 257 5.10 -14.49 3.99
CA GLN A 257 4.94 -15.95 3.97
C GLN A 257 4.83 -16.53 5.39
N ARG A 258 5.68 -16.06 6.32
CA ARG A 258 5.66 -16.52 7.71
C ARG A 258 4.35 -16.11 8.41
N VAL A 259 3.92 -14.85 8.30
CA VAL A 259 2.70 -14.38 8.96
C VAL A 259 1.45 -15.04 8.35
N ALA A 260 1.42 -15.27 7.04
CA ALA A 260 0.37 -16.03 6.38
C ALA A 260 0.23 -17.43 7.00
N GLY A 261 1.35 -18.18 7.11
CA GLY A 261 1.34 -19.50 7.73
C GLY A 261 0.92 -19.48 9.21
N GLN A 262 1.33 -18.47 9.99
CA GLN A 262 0.91 -18.30 11.39
C GLN A 262 -0.60 -18.07 11.53
N LEU A 263 -1.19 -17.34 10.57
CA LEU A 263 -2.63 -17.08 10.52
C LEU A 263 -3.44 -18.23 9.89
N GLY A 264 -2.80 -19.25 9.30
CA GLY A 264 -3.47 -20.38 8.66
C GLY A 264 -3.76 -20.21 7.18
N PHE A 265 -3.17 -19.20 6.53
CA PHE A 265 -3.23 -19.04 5.06
C PHE A 265 -2.17 -19.87 4.34
N SER A 266 -2.51 -20.39 3.18
CA SER A 266 -1.59 -21.08 2.28
C SER A 266 -0.76 -20.09 1.44
N LEU A 267 0.35 -20.55 0.89
CA LEU A 267 1.16 -19.75 -0.04
C LEU A 267 0.39 -19.41 -1.34
N GLU A 268 -0.49 -20.30 -1.78
CA GLU A 268 -1.35 -20.04 -2.94
C GLU A 268 -2.23 -18.81 -2.73
N GLN A 269 -2.83 -18.66 -1.54
CA GLN A 269 -3.71 -17.54 -1.22
C GLN A 269 -3.01 -16.18 -1.24
N ILE A 270 -1.70 -16.12 -0.99
CA ILE A 270 -0.95 -14.86 -0.98
C ILE A 270 -0.17 -14.60 -2.28
N GLN A 271 -0.07 -15.59 -3.17
CA GLN A 271 0.84 -15.57 -4.32
C GLN A 271 0.59 -14.40 -5.29
N PRO A 272 -0.63 -14.02 -5.66
CA PRO A 272 -0.85 -12.91 -6.60
C PRO A 272 -0.33 -11.57 -6.08
N GLY A 273 -0.48 -11.33 -4.77
CA GLY A 273 -0.06 -10.09 -4.10
C GLY A 273 1.39 -10.07 -3.64
N LEU A 274 2.13 -11.20 -3.74
CA LEU A 274 3.50 -11.32 -3.22
C LEU A 274 4.53 -10.85 -4.27
N LEU A 275 4.78 -9.54 -4.33
CA LEU A 275 5.56 -8.87 -5.37
C LEU A 275 6.97 -8.47 -4.92
N VAL A 276 7.24 -8.44 -3.62
CA VAL A 276 8.47 -7.87 -3.04
C VAL A 276 9.76 -8.44 -3.62
N SER A 277 9.75 -9.70 -4.08
CA SER A 277 10.95 -10.33 -4.66
C SER A 277 11.43 -9.62 -5.94
N VAL A 278 10.52 -8.99 -6.69
CA VAL A 278 10.78 -8.42 -8.02
C VAL A 278 10.65 -6.90 -8.12
N ILE A 279 10.02 -6.26 -7.10
CA ILE A 279 9.90 -4.79 -7.06
C ILE A 279 10.50 -4.17 -5.80
N GLY A 280 10.83 -4.97 -4.78
CA GLY A 280 11.23 -4.49 -3.46
C GLY A 280 10.04 -4.10 -2.59
N ASN A 281 10.35 -3.62 -1.39
CA ASN A 281 9.36 -3.03 -0.49
C ASN A 281 9.00 -1.62 -0.98
N THR A 282 7.76 -1.39 -1.34
CA THR A 282 7.22 -0.09 -1.76
C THR A 282 6.53 0.66 -0.61
N TYR A 283 6.83 0.31 0.62
CA TYR A 283 6.42 0.98 1.87
C TYR A 283 4.91 1.28 1.90
N ALA A 284 4.47 2.56 1.87
CA ALA A 284 3.05 2.91 1.90
C ALA A 284 2.25 2.30 0.74
N GLY A 285 2.90 1.99 -0.37
CA GLY A 285 2.32 1.28 -1.51
C GLY A 285 2.30 -0.25 -1.37
N ALA A 286 2.99 -0.87 -0.38
CA ALA A 286 3.27 -2.31 -0.42
C ALA A 286 2.03 -3.22 -0.33
N ALA A 287 1.13 -2.98 0.61
CA ALA A 287 -0.14 -3.72 0.69
C ALA A 287 -1.09 -3.31 -0.45
N MET A 288 -1.11 -2.03 -0.80
CA MET A 288 -1.98 -1.50 -1.85
C MET A 288 -1.63 -2.07 -3.23
N ILE A 289 -0.36 -2.12 -3.61
CA ILE A 289 0.02 -2.72 -4.90
C ILE A 289 -0.16 -4.25 -4.91
N GLY A 290 -0.03 -4.90 -3.77
CA GLY A 290 -0.38 -6.31 -3.61
C GLY A 290 -1.87 -6.55 -3.88
N LEU A 291 -2.74 -5.64 -3.44
CA LEU A 291 -4.18 -5.71 -3.71
C LEU A 291 -4.49 -5.46 -5.20
N THR A 292 -3.83 -4.51 -5.89
CA THR A 292 -4.05 -4.34 -7.35
C THR A 292 -3.70 -5.59 -8.13
N ALA A 293 -2.56 -6.22 -7.82
CA ALA A 293 -2.16 -7.48 -8.45
C ALA A 293 -3.13 -8.63 -8.17
N THR A 294 -3.74 -8.63 -6.99
CA THR A 294 -4.78 -9.61 -6.63
C THR A 294 -6.08 -9.35 -7.39
N LEU A 295 -6.54 -8.09 -7.48
CA LEU A 295 -7.72 -7.71 -8.27
C LEU A 295 -7.53 -7.99 -9.76
N ASP A 296 -6.30 -7.90 -10.28
CA ASP A 296 -5.99 -8.25 -11.67
C ASP A 296 -6.28 -9.73 -12.03
N VAL A 297 -6.40 -10.62 -11.03
CA VAL A 297 -6.66 -12.07 -11.22
C VAL A 297 -7.92 -12.57 -10.52
N ALA A 298 -8.46 -11.82 -9.56
CA ALA A 298 -9.62 -12.21 -8.77
C ALA A 298 -10.88 -12.38 -9.63
N GLN A 299 -11.79 -13.22 -9.17
CA GLN A 299 -13.07 -13.51 -9.83
C GLN A 299 -14.25 -12.98 -9.01
N PRO A 300 -15.41 -12.72 -9.63
CA PRO A 300 -16.63 -12.42 -8.90
C PRO A 300 -16.91 -13.45 -7.80
N GLY A 301 -17.24 -12.97 -6.60
CA GLY A 301 -17.45 -13.82 -5.44
C GLY A 301 -16.18 -14.11 -4.62
N ASP A 302 -14.97 -13.81 -5.11
CA ASP A 302 -13.77 -13.98 -4.32
C ASP A 302 -13.76 -13.03 -3.11
N ARG A 303 -13.38 -13.56 -1.95
CA ARG A 303 -13.16 -12.77 -0.73
C ARG A 303 -11.67 -12.54 -0.54
N ILE A 304 -11.30 -11.31 -0.22
CA ILE A 304 -9.89 -10.86 -0.10
C ILE A 304 -9.67 -10.29 1.30
N LEU A 305 -8.68 -10.81 2.02
CA LEU A 305 -8.14 -10.17 3.21
C LEU A 305 -6.95 -9.28 2.81
N VAL A 306 -6.95 -8.03 3.24
CA VAL A 306 -5.79 -7.13 3.05
C VAL A 306 -5.30 -6.68 4.41
N VAL A 307 -4.01 -6.84 4.71
CA VAL A 307 -3.43 -6.42 5.98
C VAL A 307 -2.17 -5.62 5.74
N SER A 308 -2.21 -4.34 6.06
CA SER A 308 -1.07 -3.44 6.03
C SER A 308 -0.28 -3.48 7.33
N PHE A 309 0.90 -2.88 7.30
CA PHE A 309 1.69 -2.61 8.49
C PHE A 309 2.51 -1.34 8.25
N GLY A 310 2.58 -0.48 9.25
CA GLY A 310 3.47 0.66 9.33
C GLY A 310 4.24 0.64 10.62
N SER A 311 5.55 0.84 10.50
CA SER A 311 6.42 0.93 11.67
C SER A 311 6.07 2.14 12.52
N GLY A 312 6.32 2.02 13.81
CA GLY A 312 5.96 3.04 14.76
C GLY A 312 4.93 2.70 15.85
N ALA A 313 3.94 1.79 15.79
CA ALA A 313 3.54 0.86 14.74
C ALA A 313 2.02 0.73 14.68
N GLY A 314 1.53 0.29 13.54
CA GLY A 314 0.11 0.04 13.33
C GLY A 314 -0.14 -0.91 12.16
N SER A 315 -1.35 -1.48 12.12
CA SER A 315 -1.81 -2.36 11.05
C SER A 315 -3.29 -2.13 10.80
N ASP A 316 -3.67 -2.01 9.54
CA ASP A 316 -5.07 -2.05 9.12
C ASP A 316 -5.36 -3.38 8.44
N ALA A 317 -6.49 -3.97 8.78
CA ALA A 317 -7.03 -5.14 8.11
C ALA A 317 -8.34 -4.77 7.42
N PHE A 318 -8.56 -5.28 6.20
CA PHE A 318 -9.78 -5.08 5.42
C PHE A 318 -10.34 -6.42 4.96
N ASP A 319 -11.64 -6.55 5.03
CA ASP A 319 -12.41 -7.66 4.47
C ASP A 319 -13.15 -7.16 3.23
N MET A 320 -12.83 -7.73 2.07
CA MET A 320 -13.37 -7.28 0.79
C MET A 320 -14.03 -8.43 0.03
N GLN A 321 -15.10 -8.10 -0.72
CA GLN A 321 -15.84 -9.03 -1.56
C GLN A 321 -15.86 -8.54 -3.00
N VAL A 322 -15.28 -9.30 -3.92
CA VAL A 322 -15.26 -8.99 -5.36
C VAL A 322 -16.64 -9.13 -5.97
N THR A 323 -17.04 -8.16 -6.80
CA THR A 323 -18.34 -8.10 -7.47
C THR A 323 -18.28 -8.54 -8.93
N ASP A 324 -19.44 -8.71 -9.56
CA ASP A 324 -19.56 -9.04 -10.99
C ASP A 324 -19.08 -7.92 -11.92
N LYS A 325 -18.83 -6.70 -11.39
CA LYS A 325 -18.35 -5.56 -12.19
C LYS A 325 -16.85 -5.60 -12.50
N LEU A 326 -16.07 -6.33 -11.70
CA LEU A 326 -14.61 -6.35 -11.85
C LEU A 326 -14.13 -6.81 -13.24
N PRO A 327 -14.67 -7.88 -13.86
CA PRO A 327 -14.23 -8.32 -15.18
C PRO A 327 -14.36 -7.24 -16.26
N ASP A 328 -15.44 -6.47 -16.26
CA ASP A 328 -15.74 -5.44 -17.26
C ASP A 328 -14.83 -4.22 -17.17
N CYS A 329 -14.18 -4.01 -16.02
CA CYS A 329 -13.37 -2.83 -15.73
C CYS A 329 -11.87 -3.12 -15.70
N ARG A 330 -11.49 -4.36 -15.40
CA ARG A 330 -10.10 -4.80 -15.19
C ARG A 330 -9.15 -4.37 -16.30
N ASP A 331 -9.57 -4.56 -17.55
CA ASP A 331 -8.73 -4.36 -18.74
C ASP A 331 -8.77 -2.93 -19.31
N ARG A 332 -9.44 -1.99 -18.62
CA ARG A 332 -9.52 -0.59 -19.04
C ARG A 332 -8.23 0.21 -18.79
N ALA A 333 -7.30 -0.34 -18.02
CA ALA A 333 -6.00 0.28 -17.74
C ALA A 333 -4.92 -0.79 -17.54
N THR A 334 -3.65 -0.37 -17.61
CA THR A 334 -2.48 -1.23 -17.45
C THR A 334 -2.55 -2.04 -16.15
N LYS A 335 -2.33 -3.35 -16.24
CA LYS A 335 -2.28 -4.26 -15.09
C LYS A 335 -0.96 -4.14 -14.33
N THR A 336 -0.98 -4.54 -13.07
CA THR A 336 0.21 -4.53 -12.20
C THR A 336 1.36 -5.34 -12.79
N GLN A 337 1.06 -6.53 -13.33
CA GLN A 337 2.09 -7.40 -13.92
C GLN A 337 2.70 -6.83 -15.21
N GLU A 338 1.99 -6.01 -15.95
CA GLU A 338 2.51 -5.33 -17.15
C GLU A 338 3.54 -4.27 -16.76
N TYR A 339 3.28 -3.49 -15.67
CA TYR A 339 4.29 -2.58 -15.09
C TYR A 339 5.52 -3.34 -14.59
N ILE A 340 5.34 -4.52 -13.98
CA ILE A 340 6.45 -5.36 -13.51
C ILE A 340 7.26 -5.90 -14.69
N ALA A 341 6.59 -6.35 -15.75
CA ALA A 341 7.22 -6.90 -16.96
C ALA A 341 7.99 -5.83 -17.77
N ARG A 342 7.56 -4.57 -17.70
CA ARG A 342 8.22 -3.41 -18.33
C ARG A 342 9.52 -3.04 -17.60
N ARG A 343 10.46 -3.97 -17.51
CA ARG A 343 11.69 -3.81 -16.72
C ARG A 343 12.92 -3.51 -17.58
N THR A 344 13.79 -2.65 -17.05
CA THR A 344 15.13 -2.37 -17.56
C THR A 344 16.11 -2.53 -16.42
N GLU A 345 17.03 -3.49 -16.53
CA GLU A 345 18.07 -3.70 -15.51
C GLU A 345 19.08 -2.55 -15.53
N ILE A 346 19.46 -2.09 -14.34
CA ILE A 346 20.52 -1.09 -14.13
C ILE A 346 21.56 -1.63 -13.16
N ASP A 347 22.78 -1.12 -13.27
CA ASP A 347 23.84 -1.41 -12.34
C ASP A 347 23.80 -0.49 -11.09
N TYR A 348 24.70 -0.76 -10.15
CA TYR A 348 24.79 0.04 -8.92
C TYR A 348 25.22 1.50 -9.19
N ALA A 349 26.01 1.78 -10.22
CA ALA A 349 26.44 3.14 -10.56
C ALA A 349 25.27 3.99 -11.07
N ALA A 350 24.45 3.46 -11.96
CA ALA A 350 23.22 4.10 -12.41
C ALA A 350 22.24 4.33 -11.24
N TYR A 351 22.07 3.35 -10.36
CA TYR A 351 21.23 3.46 -9.16
C TYR A 351 21.66 4.60 -8.25
N VAL A 352 22.95 4.69 -7.87
CA VAL A 352 23.42 5.76 -6.96
C VAL A 352 23.30 7.13 -7.61
N ARG A 353 23.45 7.23 -8.93
CA ARG A 353 23.19 8.46 -9.69
C ARG A 353 21.72 8.85 -9.63
N PHE A 354 20.79 7.94 -9.95
CA PHE A 354 19.36 8.21 -9.96
C PHE A 354 18.84 8.61 -8.57
N ARG A 355 19.40 8.03 -7.53
CA ARG A 355 18.99 8.29 -6.14
C ARG A 355 19.75 9.43 -5.45
N GLY A 356 20.55 10.19 -6.17
CA GLY A 356 21.33 11.32 -5.62
C GLY A 356 22.26 10.90 -4.47
N LYS A 357 22.80 9.68 -4.54
CA LYS A 357 23.73 9.15 -3.52
C LYS A 357 25.18 9.50 -3.81
N LEU A 358 25.48 9.95 -5.02
CA LEU A 358 26.76 10.54 -5.38
C LEU A 358 26.68 12.06 -5.20
N GLN A 359 27.68 12.62 -4.50
CA GLN A 359 27.87 14.06 -4.48
C GLN A 359 28.58 14.44 -5.80
N MET A 360 27.85 15.15 -6.65
CA MET A 360 28.42 15.81 -7.82
C MET A 360 28.90 17.19 -7.37
N LYS A 361 30.17 17.50 -7.58
CA LYS A 361 30.73 18.84 -7.30
C LYS A 361 30.21 19.84 -8.31
#